data_7fd834a5b22fe4437117abf4a716f38a
#
_entry.id   7fd834a5b22fe4437117abf4a716f38a
#
_cell.length_a   1.000
_cell.length_b   1.000
_cell.length_c   1.000
_cell.angle_alpha   90.00
_cell.angle_beta   90.00
_cell.angle_gamma   90.00
#
_symmetry.space_group_name_H-M   'P 1'
#
loop_
_entity.id
_entity.type
_entity.pdbx_description
1 polymer ?
#
loop_
_entity_poly.entity_id
_entity_poly.type
_entity_poly.pdbx_seq_one_letter_code
_entity_poly.pdbx_strand_id
1 'polypeptide(L)'
;LYLPEYTKEYLSRPLGEAVLEIADVARRGMTLIYGPPGSGKTSIAIRLASRVADKILWISTTEGPDLLREAAKRVGADPNQFDFYDFPRAFRQDIAKYILDHIPNYGAAVVDSITGMTTKQTIDVVTHSVLYQIAKEKPIILIAEEDTPSVAYIADYVIHVWYRKNSLGHYIRYIQLEKSRLKPPGPRYIFDIVEGAGIAYLYPISERKEVRIVEDERLGATAPLKSEICIHSEKASSLMQFLEKIREESIFIKIGYWSAFKGLKLEDEQEIVIKTFHDFFVVWQLLATGKLRPRYVVIGGLLNLSEEDRAEYLVATYGFLDYADYLLLVDIGPRYETQKMEKYCVESIYV
;
A
#
# COMPACT_ATOMS: atom_id res chain seq x y z
N LEU A 1 -20.78 -4.04 1.10
CA LEU A 1 -20.37 -2.91 0.26
C LEU A 1 -20.03 -3.45 -1.13
N TYR A 2 -20.87 -3.12 -2.13
CA TYR A 2 -20.62 -3.49 -3.51
C TYR A 2 -19.58 -2.50 -4.07
N LEU A 3 -18.33 -2.94 -4.15
CA LEU A 3 -17.32 -2.19 -4.86
C LEU A 3 -17.59 -2.39 -6.37
N PRO A 4 -17.61 -1.34 -7.21
CA PRO A 4 -17.64 -1.48 -8.65
C PRO A 4 -16.52 -2.44 -9.09
N GLU A 5 -16.77 -3.23 -10.13
CA GLU A 5 -15.83 -4.26 -10.60
C GLU A 5 -14.44 -3.67 -10.93
N TYR A 6 -14.44 -2.47 -11.50
CA TYR A 6 -13.24 -1.65 -11.73
C TYR A 6 -12.47 -1.34 -10.43
N THR A 7 -13.19 -1.02 -9.35
CA THR A 7 -12.57 -0.71 -8.06
C THR A 7 -12.02 -1.97 -7.39
N LYS A 8 -12.68 -3.11 -7.58
CA LYS A 8 -12.15 -4.41 -7.15
C LYS A 8 -10.87 -4.76 -7.87
N GLU A 9 -10.79 -4.49 -9.16
CA GLU A 9 -9.60 -4.72 -9.97
C GLU A 9 -8.46 -3.79 -9.56
N TYR A 10 -8.73 -2.52 -9.28
CA TYR A 10 -7.74 -1.54 -8.83
C TYR A 10 -7.28 -1.79 -7.39
N LEU A 11 -8.21 -2.08 -6.46
CA LEU A 11 -7.92 -2.47 -5.07
C LEU A 11 -7.31 -3.87 -4.97
N SER A 12 -7.59 -4.73 -5.94
CA SER A 12 -7.07 -6.08 -6.02
C SER A 12 -5.89 -6.21 -6.96
N ARG A 13 -5.46 -5.13 -7.64
CA ARG A 13 -4.16 -5.14 -8.31
C ARG A 13 -3.09 -5.30 -7.25
N PRO A 14 -2.78 -6.55 -6.90
CA PRO A 14 -1.86 -6.79 -5.84
C PRO A 14 -0.51 -6.39 -6.34
N LEU A 15 0.20 -5.59 -5.62
CA LEU A 15 1.63 -5.40 -5.79
C LEU A 15 2.01 -5.24 -7.26
N GLY A 16 1.12 -4.63 -8.01
CA GLY A 16 1.19 -4.65 -9.44
C GLY A 16 1.17 -6.06 -10.02
N GLU A 17 1.24 -6.13 -11.27
CA GLU A 17 1.39 -7.35 -12.06
C GLU A 17 2.55 -8.22 -11.59
N ALA A 18 3.61 -7.61 -11.00
CA ALA A 18 4.79 -8.34 -10.54
C ALA A 18 4.50 -9.38 -9.45
N VAL A 19 3.56 -9.12 -8.52
CA VAL A 19 3.22 -10.13 -7.49
C VAL A 19 2.13 -11.08 -7.96
N LEU A 20 1.23 -10.64 -8.82
CA LEU A 20 0.32 -11.54 -9.52
C LEU A 20 1.08 -12.53 -10.40
N GLU A 21 2.10 -12.05 -11.10
CA GLU A 21 2.96 -12.91 -11.91
C GLU A 21 3.86 -13.80 -11.06
N ILE A 22 4.26 -13.38 -9.86
CA ILE A 22 4.91 -14.28 -8.88
C ILE A 22 3.89 -15.32 -8.40
N ALA A 23 2.65 -14.96 -8.14
CA ALA A 23 1.61 -15.90 -7.75
C ALA A 23 1.29 -16.89 -8.88
N ASP A 24 1.26 -16.43 -10.13
CA ASP A 24 1.01 -17.28 -11.29
C ASP A 24 2.21 -18.17 -11.63
N VAL A 25 3.41 -17.69 -11.41
CA VAL A 25 4.65 -18.41 -11.70
C VAL A 25 5.15 -19.18 -10.49
N ALA A 26 4.95 -18.70 -9.27
CA ALA A 26 5.35 -19.31 -8.00
C ALA A 26 4.42 -20.44 -7.54
N ARG A 27 3.71 -21.08 -8.43
CA ARG A 27 3.14 -22.40 -8.13
C ARG A 27 4.23 -23.42 -7.76
N ARG A 28 5.47 -23.06 -7.92
CA ARG A 28 6.70 -23.76 -7.48
C ARG A 28 7.72 -22.72 -7.07
N GLY A 29 8.58 -23.05 -6.14
CA GLY A 29 9.68 -22.18 -5.74
C GLY A 29 9.57 -21.68 -4.29
N MET A 30 10.64 -21.06 -3.87
CA MET A 30 10.79 -20.51 -2.52
C MET A 30 10.69 -18.99 -2.58
N THR A 31 9.79 -18.43 -1.77
CA THR A 31 9.63 -16.98 -1.59
C THR A 31 10.08 -16.62 -0.17
N LEU A 32 10.98 -15.65 -0.05
CA LEU A 32 11.33 -15.01 1.20
C LEU A 32 10.63 -13.66 1.29
N ILE A 33 9.90 -13.42 2.38
CA ILE A 33 9.33 -12.12 2.75
C ILE A 33 10.03 -11.66 4.02
N TYR A 34 10.75 -10.54 3.97
CA TYR A 34 11.50 -10.06 5.11
C TYR A 34 11.27 -8.57 5.40
N GLY A 35 11.59 -8.15 6.62
CA GLY A 35 11.49 -6.76 7.06
C GLY A 35 11.20 -6.65 8.56
N PRO A 36 11.15 -5.43 9.12
CA PRO A 36 10.99 -5.23 10.56
C PRO A 36 9.62 -5.69 11.07
N PRO A 37 9.51 -5.97 12.39
CA PRO A 37 8.22 -6.24 13.03
C PRO A 37 7.19 -5.14 12.75
N GLY A 38 5.92 -5.52 12.53
CA GLY A 38 4.83 -4.57 12.27
C GLY A 38 4.79 -4.00 10.85
N SER A 39 5.68 -4.41 9.93
CA SER A 39 5.67 -3.93 8.54
C SER A 39 4.52 -4.49 7.70
N GLY A 40 3.87 -5.60 8.11
CA GLY A 40 2.77 -6.23 7.39
C GLY A 40 3.12 -7.53 6.66
N LYS A 41 4.28 -8.11 6.91
CA LYS A 41 4.76 -9.35 6.28
C LYS A 41 3.77 -10.52 6.33
N THR A 42 3.22 -10.81 7.53
CA THR A 42 2.23 -11.87 7.73
C THR A 42 1.00 -11.65 6.86
N SER A 43 0.48 -10.42 6.79
CA SER A 43 -0.66 -10.07 5.93
C SER A 43 -0.37 -10.26 4.45
N ILE A 44 0.83 -9.87 3.99
CA ILE A 44 1.29 -10.08 2.61
C ILE A 44 1.42 -11.58 2.32
N ALA A 45 2.02 -12.34 3.24
CA ALA A 45 2.19 -13.78 3.08
C ALA A 45 0.85 -14.52 3.00
N ILE A 46 -0.11 -14.17 3.85
CA ILE A 46 -1.48 -14.73 3.80
C ILE A 46 -2.11 -14.46 2.43
N ARG A 47 -2.04 -13.22 1.97
CA ARG A 47 -2.62 -12.85 0.68
C ARG A 47 -1.94 -13.55 -0.49
N LEU A 48 -0.62 -13.68 -0.46
CA LEU A 48 0.15 -14.40 -1.47
C LEU A 48 -0.18 -15.88 -1.45
N ALA A 49 -0.14 -16.52 -0.28
CA ALA A 49 -0.43 -17.94 -0.11
C ALA A 49 -1.84 -18.32 -0.59
N SER A 50 -2.86 -17.50 -0.26
CA SER A 50 -4.26 -17.73 -0.67
C SER A 50 -4.48 -17.76 -2.19
N ARG A 51 -3.53 -17.23 -2.96
CA ARG A 51 -3.59 -17.19 -4.43
C ARG A 51 -2.84 -18.32 -5.10
N VAL A 52 -1.86 -18.91 -4.40
CA VAL A 52 -1.01 -19.97 -4.99
C VAL A 52 -1.51 -21.37 -4.67
N ALA A 53 -2.36 -21.55 -3.65
CA ALA A 53 -2.88 -22.84 -3.26
C ALA A 53 -4.25 -22.75 -2.56
N ASP A 54 -5.09 -23.77 -2.73
CA ASP A 54 -6.40 -23.87 -2.10
C ASP A 54 -6.31 -24.42 -0.66
N LYS A 55 -5.24 -25.14 -0.32
CA LYS A 55 -4.99 -25.68 1.00
C LYS A 55 -3.55 -25.43 1.42
N ILE A 56 -3.35 -24.71 2.51
CA ILE A 56 -2.07 -24.16 2.93
C ILE A 56 -1.73 -24.63 4.34
N LEU A 57 -0.53 -25.20 4.49
CA LEU A 57 0.06 -25.50 5.79
C LEU A 57 0.76 -24.24 6.30
N TRP A 58 0.28 -23.67 7.39
CA TRP A 58 0.89 -22.50 8.01
C TRP A 58 1.49 -22.84 9.36
N ILE A 59 2.79 -22.76 9.46
CA ILE A 59 3.54 -22.96 10.70
C ILE A 59 3.88 -21.58 11.28
N SER A 60 3.29 -21.25 12.42
CA SER A 60 3.61 -20.03 13.17
C SER A 60 4.47 -20.36 14.38
N THR A 61 5.46 -19.51 14.62
CA THR A 61 6.27 -19.52 15.87
C THR A 61 6.04 -18.26 16.69
N THR A 62 5.17 -17.35 16.24
CA THR A 62 4.98 -16.01 16.80
C THR A 62 3.54 -15.70 17.17
N GLU A 63 2.58 -16.12 16.36
CA GLU A 63 1.17 -15.76 16.50
C GLU A 63 0.28 -17.02 16.57
N GLY A 64 -0.74 -16.98 17.42
CA GLY A 64 -1.71 -18.08 17.54
C GLY A 64 -2.71 -18.14 16.38
N PRO A 65 -3.34 -19.32 16.15
CA PRO A 65 -4.25 -19.55 15.01
C PRO A 65 -5.40 -18.56 14.92
N ASP A 66 -5.94 -18.10 16.04
CA ASP A 66 -7.11 -17.20 16.03
C ASP A 66 -6.75 -15.81 15.47
N LEU A 67 -5.58 -15.27 15.86
CA LEU A 67 -5.08 -14.01 15.33
C LEU A 67 -4.79 -14.12 13.83
N LEU A 68 -4.26 -15.25 13.38
CA LEU A 68 -3.97 -15.50 11.97
C LEU A 68 -5.26 -15.64 11.15
N ARG A 69 -6.32 -16.25 11.69
CA ARG A 69 -7.64 -16.30 11.05
C ARG A 69 -8.23 -14.91 10.86
N GLU A 70 -8.13 -14.06 11.88
CA GLU A 70 -8.58 -12.66 11.78
C GLU A 70 -7.74 -11.87 10.78
N ALA A 71 -6.43 -12.08 10.74
CA ALA A 71 -5.55 -11.48 9.73
C ALA A 71 -5.95 -11.91 8.31
N ALA A 72 -6.30 -13.19 8.10
CA ALA A 72 -6.75 -13.70 6.81
C ALA A 72 -8.05 -13.00 6.36
N LYS A 73 -9.05 -12.89 7.23
CA LYS A 73 -10.29 -12.17 6.93
C LYS A 73 -10.02 -10.70 6.55
N ARG A 74 -9.16 -10.02 7.31
CA ARG A 74 -8.82 -8.60 7.09
C ARG A 74 -8.20 -8.35 5.73
N VAL A 75 -7.40 -9.28 5.21
CA VAL A 75 -6.79 -9.16 3.86
C VAL A 75 -7.64 -9.77 2.75
N GLY A 76 -8.87 -10.20 3.05
CA GLY A 76 -9.79 -10.77 2.08
C GLY A 76 -9.38 -12.16 1.59
N ALA A 77 -8.68 -12.95 2.43
CA ALA A 77 -8.42 -14.36 2.20
C ALA A 77 -9.43 -15.23 2.96
N ASP A 78 -9.77 -16.40 2.43
CA ASP A 78 -10.62 -17.35 3.14
C ASP A 78 -9.80 -18.08 4.23
N PRO A 79 -10.12 -17.91 5.52
CA PRO A 79 -9.40 -18.59 6.60
C PRO A 79 -9.44 -20.13 6.50
N ASN A 80 -10.43 -20.68 5.80
CA ASN A 80 -10.57 -22.15 5.64
C ASN A 80 -9.55 -22.75 4.66
N GLN A 81 -8.86 -21.91 3.87
CA GLN A 81 -7.74 -22.36 3.06
C GLN A 81 -6.51 -22.71 3.90
N PHE A 82 -6.47 -22.29 5.17
CA PHE A 82 -5.29 -22.37 6.02
C PHE A 82 -5.48 -23.34 7.17
N ASP A 83 -4.58 -24.30 7.32
CA ASP A 83 -4.37 -25.03 8.55
C ASP A 83 -3.25 -24.33 9.34
N PHE A 84 -3.64 -23.47 10.30
CA PHE A 84 -2.72 -22.72 11.16
C PHE A 84 -2.27 -23.55 12.36
N TYR A 85 -0.97 -23.77 12.46
CA TYR A 85 -0.34 -24.46 13.59
C TYR A 85 0.54 -23.50 14.37
N ASP A 86 0.25 -23.33 15.67
CA ASP A 86 1.14 -22.69 16.65
C ASP A 86 2.21 -23.72 17.06
N PHE A 87 3.43 -23.50 16.61
CA PHE A 87 4.53 -24.42 16.85
C PHE A 87 5.39 -23.91 18.02
N PRO A 88 5.41 -24.63 19.15
CA PRO A 88 6.16 -24.19 20.31
C PRO A 88 7.65 -23.97 20.00
N ARG A 89 8.18 -22.84 20.43
CA ARG A 89 9.60 -22.48 20.18
C ARG A 89 10.58 -23.52 20.69
N ALA A 90 10.21 -24.32 21.68
CA ALA A 90 11.03 -25.42 22.19
C ALA A 90 11.26 -26.53 21.17
N PHE A 91 10.37 -26.73 20.19
CA PHE A 91 10.43 -27.80 19.19
C PHE A 91 10.80 -27.32 17.78
N ARG A 92 11.44 -26.16 17.66
CA ARG A 92 11.77 -25.54 16.36
C ARG A 92 12.55 -26.43 15.41
N GLN A 93 13.46 -27.26 15.93
CA GLN A 93 14.24 -28.20 15.13
C GLN A 93 13.39 -29.25 14.43
N ASP A 94 12.16 -29.48 14.89
CA ASP A 94 11.25 -30.47 14.32
C ASP A 94 10.38 -29.89 13.20
N ILE A 95 10.36 -28.57 13.02
CA ILE A 95 9.50 -27.88 12.02
C ILE A 95 9.75 -28.41 10.60
N ALA A 96 11.02 -28.56 10.21
CA ALA A 96 11.35 -29.04 8.87
C ALA A 96 10.83 -30.46 8.63
N LYS A 97 10.98 -31.34 9.64
CA LYS A 97 10.42 -32.70 9.58
C LYS A 97 8.90 -32.66 9.54
N TYR A 98 8.28 -31.84 10.38
CA TYR A 98 6.82 -31.68 10.39
C TYR A 98 6.29 -31.25 9.03
N ILE A 99 6.93 -30.26 8.40
CA ILE A 99 6.56 -29.82 7.04
C ILE A 99 6.72 -30.98 6.05
N LEU A 100 7.86 -31.66 6.07
CA LEU A 100 8.13 -32.78 5.14
C LEU A 100 7.07 -33.88 5.24
N ASP A 101 6.66 -34.22 6.46
CA ASP A 101 5.69 -35.30 6.72
C ASP A 101 4.26 -34.89 6.30
N HIS A 102 3.91 -33.60 6.36
CA HIS A 102 2.53 -33.12 6.15
C HIS A 102 2.30 -32.44 4.79
N ILE A 103 3.33 -31.89 4.16
CA ILE A 103 3.20 -31.15 2.90
C ILE A 103 2.54 -31.91 1.75
N PRO A 104 2.60 -33.28 1.66
CA PRO A 104 1.85 -34.01 0.63
C PRO A 104 0.35 -33.68 0.61
N ASN A 105 -0.24 -33.35 1.75
CA ASN A 105 -1.66 -33.04 1.92
C ASN A 105 -2.03 -31.58 1.62
N TYR A 106 -1.05 -30.74 1.27
CA TYR A 106 -1.21 -29.30 1.07
C TYR A 106 -0.69 -28.88 -0.30
N GLY A 107 -1.22 -27.76 -0.80
CA GLY A 107 -0.75 -27.15 -2.04
C GLY A 107 0.45 -26.23 -1.85
N ALA A 108 0.64 -25.71 -0.64
CA ALA A 108 1.73 -24.81 -0.27
C ALA A 108 2.04 -24.92 1.22
N ALA A 109 3.22 -24.41 1.65
CA ALA A 109 3.52 -24.19 3.07
C ALA A 109 4.07 -22.79 3.33
N VAL A 110 3.77 -22.27 4.52
CA VAL A 110 4.26 -20.98 5.02
C VAL A 110 4.93 -21.21 6.37
N VAL A 111 6.06 -20.56 6.60
CA VAL A 111 6.77 -20.56 7.89
C VAL A 111 6.90 -19.12 8.40
N ASP A 112 6.21 -18.82 9.50
CA ASP A 112 6.16 -17.50 10.13
C ASP A 112 6.58 -17.58 11.61
N SER A 113 7.80 -17.30 12.00
CA SER A 113 8.90 -16.75 11.24
C SER A 113 10.12 -17.70 11.33
N ILE A 114 10.92 -17.74 10.30
CA ILE A 114 12.17 -18.52 10.33
C ILE A 114 13.19 -17.94 11.30
N THR A 115 13.13 -16.64 11.59
CA THR A 115 14.02 -15.96 12.54
C THR A 115 13.90 -16.56 13.95
N GLY A 116 12.73 -17.08 14.29
CA GLY A 116 12.48 -17.79 15.55
C GLY A 116 12.93 -19.25 15.56
N MET A 117 13.30 -19.84 14.43
CA MET A 117 13.50 -21.29 14.33
C MET A 117 14.84 -21.79 14.85
N THR A 118 15.96 -21.05 14.69
CA THR A 118 17.29 -21.61 14.96
C THR A 118 18.41 -20.56 15.06
N THR A 119 19.61 -21.03 15.43
CA THR A 119 20.85 -20.30 15.20
C THR A 119 21.10 -20.13 13.68
N LYS A 120 21.83 -19.08 13.27
CA LYS A 120 22.11 -18.80 11.85
C LYS A 120 22.57 -20.03 11.05
N GLN A 121 23.43 -20.85 11.63
CA GLN A 121 23.96 -22.07 11.00
C GLN A 121 22.90 -23.16 10.75
N THR A 122 21.94 -23.32 11.66
CA THR A 122 20.90 -24.34 11.55
C THR A 122 19.80 -23.95 10.55
N ILE A 123 19.50 -22.65 10.42
CA ILE A 123 18.58 -22.14 9.37
C ILE A 123 19.09 -22.54 7.99
N ASP A 124 20.37 -22.35 7.73
CA ASP A 124 20.98 -22.66 6.44
C ASP A 124 20.83 -24.14 6.06
N VAL A 125 21.13 -25.03 6.99
CA VAL A 125 21.02 -26.49 6.74
C VAL A 125 19.56 -26.90 6.47
N VAL A 126 18.62 -26.47 7.30
CA VAL A 126 17.20 -26.81 7.14
C VAL A 126 16.64 -26.22 5.83
N THR A 127 16.96 -24.98 5.55
CA THR A 127 16.44 -24.28 4.36
C THR A 127 17.00 -24.90 3.09
N HIS A 128 18.30 -25.20 3.03
CA HIS A 128 18.93 -25.80 1.85
C HIS A 128 18.58 -27.27 1.64
N SER A 129 18.56 -28.07 2.72
CA SER A 129 18.43 -29.53 2.59
C SER A 129 16.98 -30.01 2.54
N VAL A 130 16.04 -29.30 3.14
CA VAL A 130 14.64 -29.73 3.23
C VAL A 130 13.72 -28.79 2.48
N LEU A 131 13.61 -27.53 2.91
CA LEU A 131 12.62 -26.60 2.36
C LEU A 131 12.86 -26.30 0.88
N TYR A 132 14.11 -26.18 0.46
CA TYR A 132 14.44 -25.98 -0.96
C TYR A 132 14.07 -27.17 -1.83
N GLN A 133 14.21 -28.40 -1.33
CA GLN A 133 13.79 -29.58 -2.09
C GLN A 133 12.27 -29.64 -2.26
N ILE A 134 11.52 -29.34 -1.20
CA ILE A 134 10.06 -29.24 -1.25
C ILE A 134 9.64 -28.12 -2.22
N ALA A 135 10.34 -26.98 -2.20
CA ALA A 135 10.04 -25.84 -3.05
C ALA A 135 10.15 -26.12 -4.56
N LYS A 136 10.86 -27.17 -4.97
CA LYS A 136 10.89 -27.59 -6.37
C LYS A 136 9.55 -28.13 -6.89
N GLU A 137 8.73 -28.63 -5.98
CA GLU A 137 7.44 -29.25 -6.31
C GLU A 137 6.24 -28.38 -5.87
N LYS A 138 6.34 -27.74 -4.69
CA LYS A 138 5.28 -26.96 -4.07
C LYS A 138 5.80 -25.63 -3.56
N PRO A 139 5.03 -24.52 -3.68
CA PRO A 139 5.47 -23.23 -3.18
C PRO A 139 5.70 -23.25 -1.67
N ILE A 140 6.83 -22.69 -1.26
CA ILE A 140 7.21 -22.47 0.13
C ILE A 140 7.39 -20.95 0.35
N ILE A 141 6.69 -20.40 1.32
CA ILE A 141 6.82 -19.00 1.71
C ILE A 141 7.47 -18.93 3.09
N LEU A 142 8.57 -18.22 3.17
CA LEU A 142 9.33 -18.01 4.41
C LEU A 142 9.20 -16.55 4.83
N ILE A 143 8.92 -16.30 6.10
CA ILE A 143 8.87 -14.96 6.68
C ILE A 143 10.07 -14.79 7.62
N ALA A 144 10.78 -13.66 7.49
CA ALA A 144 11.89 -13.30 8.35
C ALA A 144 11.73 -11.88 8.90
N GLU A 145 12.15 -11.64 10.14
CA GLU A 145 12.07 -10.32 10.77
C GLU A 145 13.22 -9.40 10.38
N GLU A 146 14.28 -9.95 9.83
CA GLU A 146 15.47 -9.23 9.37
C GLU A 146 15.98 -9.82 8.06
N ASP A 147 16.89 -9.10 7.39
CA ASP A 147 17.59 -9.63 6.23
C ASP A 147 18.32 -10.93 6.58
N THR A 148 18.07 -11.96 5.77
CA THR A 148 18.67 -13.29 5.92
C THR A 148 19.37 -13.62 4.61
N PRO A 149 20.61 -13.11 4.38
CA PRO A 149 21.30 -13.22 3.08
C PRO A 149 21.44 -14.66 2.57
N SER A 150 21.66 -15.62 3.46
CA SER A 150 21.79 -17.03 3.08
C SER A 150 20.48 -17.60 2.49
N VAL A 151 19.35 -17.25 3.09
CA VAL A 151 18.02 -17.64 2.60
C VAL A 151 17.67 -16.87 1.34
N ALA A 152 17.95 -15.56 1.29
CA ALA A 152 17.75 -14.73 0.12
C ALA A 152 18.55 -15.23 -1.10
N TYR A 153 19.74 -15.75 -0.87
CA TYR A 153 20.58 -16.32 -1.94
C TYR A 153 19.90 -17.50 -2.64
N ILE A 154 19.29 -18.43 -1.89
CA ILE A 154 18.63 -19.62 -2.45
C ILE A 154 17.17 -19.38 -2.87
N ALA A 155 16.48 -18.43 -2.24
CA ALA A 155 15.10 -18.11 -2.57
C ALA A 155 14.96 -17.73 -4.05
N ASP A 156 13.88 -18.17 -4.69
CA ASP A 156 13.55 -17.82 -6.07
C ASP A 156 13.02 -16.39 -6.16
N TYR A 157 12.34 -15.96 -5.10
CA TYR A 157 11.75 -14.62 -4.97
C TYR A 157 12.08 -14.04 -3.61
N VAL A 158 12.42 -12.76 -3.58
CA VAL A 158 12.69 -12.01 -2.34
C VAL A 158 11.84 -10.75 -2.33
N ILE A 159 10.99 -10.63 -1.34
CA ILE A 159 10.09 -9.50 -1.13
C ILE A 159 10.51 -8.79 0.15
N HIS A 160 10.88 -7.54 0.04
CA HIS A 160 11.17 -6.65 1.16
C HIS A 160 9.93 -5.86 1.54
N VAL A 161 9.57 -5.86 2.82
CA VAL A 161 8.42 -5.15 3.39
C VAL A 161 8.90 -4.33 4.57
N TRP A 162 8.80 -3.01 4.48
CA TRP A 162 9.29 -2.12 5.54
C TRP A 162 8.38 -0.92 5.74
N TYR A 163 8.70 -0.06 6.68
CA TYR A 163 8.03 1.20 6.90
C TYR A 163 9.02 2.31 7.24
N ARG A 164 8.63 3.54 6.95
CA ARG A 164 9.30 4.77 7.35
C ARG A 164 8.35 5.62 8.18
N LYS A 165 8.86 6.25 9.21
CA LYS A 165 8.16 7.29 9.96
C LYS A 165 8.57 8.64 9.38
N ASN A 166 7.62 9.45 8.96
CA ASN A 166 7.88 10.78 8.39
C ASN A 166 7.97 11.88 9.48
N SER A 167 8.17 13.13 9.06
CA SER A 167 8.27 14.30 9.94
C SER A 167 7.00 14.58 10.75
N LEU A 168 5.82 14.16 10.27
CA LEU A 168 4.55 14.26 11.00
C LEU A 168 4.30 13.09 11.95
N GLY A 169 5.20 12.10 11.97
CA GLY A 169 5.04 10.89 12.77
C GLY A 169 4.18 9.82 12.11
N HIS A 170 3.77 9.99 10.86
CA HIS A 170 3.00 9.01 10.12
C HIS A 170 3.88 7.85 9.67
N TYR A 171 3.39 6.63 9.78
CA TYR A 171 4.05 5.43 9.25
C TYR A 171 3.58 5.20 7.81
N ILE A 172 4.55 5.12 6.91
CA ILE A 172 4.34 4.83 5.49
C ILE A 172 4.95 3.46 5.22
N ARG A 173 4.14 2.51 4.75
CA ARG A 173 4.56 1.14 4.47
C ARG A 173 4.96 0.99 3.01
N TYR A 174 6.02 0.24 2.80
CA TYR A 174 6.57 -0.04 1.47
C TYR A 174 6.73 -1.52 1.26
N ILE A 175 6.63 -1.90 0.00
CA ILE A 175 6.90 -3.25 -0.46
C ILE A 175 7.66 -3.21 -1.78
N GLN A 176 8.61 -4.10 -1.94
CA GLN A 176 9.42 -4.24 -3.16
C GLN A 176 9.76 -5.69 -3.43
N LEU A 177 9.66 -6.10 -4.69
CA LEU A 177 10.23 -7.34 -5.17
C LEU A 177 11.71 -7.09 -5.51
N GLU A 178 12.62 -7.52 -4.64
CA GLU A 178 14.06 -7.30 -4.80
C GLU A 178 14.73 -8.36 -5.66
N LYS A 179 14.18 -9.57 -5.68
CA LYS A 179 14.70 -10.68 -6.47
C LYS A 179 13.56 -11.49 -7.08
N SER A 180 13.71 -11.83 -8.33
CA SER A 180 12.90 -12.81 -9.05
C SER A 180 13.76 -13.53 -10.06
N ARG A 181 13.53 -14.84 -10.24
CA ARG A 181 14.23 -15.61 -11.29
C ARG A 181 13.70 -15.34 -12.69
N LEU A 182 12.53 -14.75 -12.79
CA LEU A 182 11.79 -14.65 -14.06
C LEU A 182 11.73 -13.23 -14.60
N LYS A 183 11.86 -12.24 -13.72
CA LYS A 183 11.74 -10.83 -14.05
C LYS A 183 12.82 -10.01 -13.37
N PRO A 184 13.11 -8.82 -13.88
CA PRO A 184 13.89 -7.83 -13.15
C PRO A 184 13.22 -7.47 -11.81
N PRO A 185 13.98 -7.03 -10.81
CA PRO A 185 13.42 -6.46 -9.59
C PRO A 185 12.36 -5.39 -9.91
N GLY A 186 11.31 -5.36 -9.09
CA GLY A 186 10.21 -4.42 -9.28
C GLY A 186 10.46 -3.05 -8.65
N PRO A 187 9.64 -2.04 -8.96
CA PRO A 187 9.66 -0.78 -8.26
C PRO A 187 9.20 -0.94 -6.81
N ARG A 188 9.48 0.09 -6.02
CA ARG A 188 8.93 0.24 -4.66
C ARG A 188 7.49 0.71 -4.75
N TYR A 189 6.59 0.07 -4.01
CA TYR A 189 5.20 0.47 -3.86
C TYR A 189 4.92 0.92 -2.44
N ILE A 190 4.07 1.94 -2.29
CA ILE A 190 3.45 2.27 -1.00
C ILE A 190 2.20 1.41 -0.87
N PHE A 191 1.96 0.83 0.30
CA PHE A 191 0.77 0.02 0.54
C PHE A 191 0.22 0.20 1.95
N ASP A 192 -1.03 -0.19 2.14
CA ASP A 192 -1.61 -0.37 3.46
C ASP A 192 -2.69 -1.47 3.45
N ILE A 193 -3.12 -1.87 4.66
CA ILE A 193 -4.18 -2.85 4.87
C ILE A 193 -5.44 -2.07 5.23
N VAL A 194 -6.43 -2.12 4.35
CA VAL A 194 -7.68 -1.36 4.47
C VAL A 194 -8.82 -2.31 4.76
N GLU A 195 -9.56 -2.05 5.82
CA GLU A 195 -10.71 -2.87 6.18
C GLU A 195 -11.74 -2.94 5.05
N GLY A 196 -12.16 -4.16 4.71
CA GLY A 196 -13.11 -4.42 3.61
C GLY A 196 -12.52 -4.36 2.20
N ALA A 197 -11.31 -3.82 2.03
CA ALA A 197 -10.60 -3.78 0.74
C ALA A 197 -9.40 -4.74 0.71
N GLY A 198 -8.85 -5.06 1.88
CA GLY A 198 -7.65 -5.88 2.00
C GLY A 198 -6.38 -5.08 1.83
N ILE A 199 -5.43 -5.56 1.03
CA ILE A 199 -4.16 -4.86 0.79
C ILE A 199 -4.34 -3.92 -0.40
N ALA A 200 -4.15 -2.64 -0.16
CA ALA A 200 -4.23 -1.58 -1.17
C ALA A 200 -2.83 -1.07 -1.50
N TYR A 201 -2.55 -0.84 -2.78
CA TYR A 201 -1.25 -0.40 -3.28
C TYR A 201 -1.37 0.91 -4.03
N LEU A 202 -0.38 1.79 -3.86
CA LEU A 202 -0.24 3.01 -4.61
C LEU A 202 0.90 2.88 -5.62
N TYR A 203 0.60 3.15 -6.87
CA TYR A 203 1.59 3.19 -7.93
C TYR A 203 2.29 4.54 -7.95
N PRO A 204 3.62 4.57 -8.15
CA PRO A 204 4.35 5.83 -8.29
C PRO A 204 4.04 6.58 -9.59
N ILE A 205 3.37 5.93 -10.56
CA ILE A 205 3.04 6.51 -11.87
C ILE A 205 1.64 6.05 -12.27
N SER A 206 0.76 7.01 -12.57
CA SER A 206 -0.52 6.73 -13.23
C SER A 206 -0.38 6.98 -14.74
N GLU A 207 -0.64 5.98 -15.57
CA GLU A 207 -0.78 6.18 -17.02
C GLU A 207 -2.14 6.81 -17.30
N ARG A 208 -2.14 8.05 -17.80
CA ARG A 208 -3.34 8.71 -18.28
C ARG A 208 -3.56 8.36 -19.74
N LYS A 209 -4.69 7.72 -20.04
CA LYS A 209 -4.97 7.21 -21.40
C LYS A 209 -5.49 8.28 -22.36
N GLU A 210 -6.13 9.33 -21.86
CA GLU A 210 -6.66 10.42 -22.68
C GLU A 210 -6.58 11.77 -21.96
N VAL A 211 -6.19 12.81 -22.69
CA VAL A 211 -6.13 14.18 -22.19
C VAL A 211 -7.23 14.99 -22.86
N ARG A 212 -8.31 15.29 -22.13
CA ARG A 212 -9.35 16.21 -22.58
C ARG A 212 -9.15 17.56 -21.92
N ILE A 213 -8.84 18.57 -22.69
CA ILE A 213 -8.70 19.94 -22.19
C ILE A 213 -10.09 20.58 -22.10
N VAL A 214 -10.41 21.15 -20.95
CA VAL A 214 -11.72 21.76 -20.66
C VAL A 214 -11.49 23.12 -20.00
N GLU A 215 -12.28 24.10 -20.39
CA GLU A 215 -12.40 25.36 -19.67
C GLU A 215 -13.34 25.15 -18.47
N ASP A 216 -12.84 25.41 -17.27
CA ASP A 216 -13.61 25.36 -16.05
C ASP A 216 -13.90 26.80 -15.56
N GLU A 217 -15.15 27.23 -15.74
CA GLU A 217 -15.58 28.60 -15.40
C GLU A 217 -15.42 28.93 -13.91
N ARG A 218 -15.57 27.93 -13.02
CA ARG A 218 -15.44 28.14 -11.56
C ARG A 218 -13.99 28.33 -11.15
N LEU A 219 -13.08 27.57 -11.76
CA LEU A 219 -11.66 27.74 -11.58
C LEU A 219 -11.12 28.98 -12.31
N GLY A 220 -11.81 29.40 -13.40
CA GLY A 220 -11.31 30.45 -14.29
C GLY A 220 -10.05 30.00 -15.05
N ALA A 221 -9.93 28.72 -15.34
CA ALA A 221 -8.75 28.11 -15.96
C ALA A 221 -9.13 27.10 -17.03
N THR A 222 -8.26 26.95 -18.01
CA THR A 222 -8.34 25.90 -19.03
C THR A 222 -7.28 24.85 -18.72
N ALA A 223 -7.70 23.65 -18.35
CA ALA A 223 -6.79 22.60 -17.94
C ALA A 223 -7.26 21.21 -18.40
N PRO A 224 -6.34 20.24 -18.51
CA PRO A 224 -6.73 18.85 -18.76
C PRO A 224 -7.57 18.30 -17.61
N LEU A 225 -8.68 17.60 -17.92
CA LEU A 225 -9.39 16.81 -16.92
C LEU A 225 -8.47 15.75 -16.30
N LYS A 226 -8.78 15.37 -15.07
CA LYS A 226 -7.98 14.41 -14.31
C LYS A 226 -6.54 14.88 -14.11
N SER A 227 -6.38 16.15 -13.75
CA SER A 227 -5.06 16.76 -13.57
C SER A 227 -4.93 17.52 -12.25
N GLU A 228 -3.68 17.80 -11.92
CA GLU A 228 -3.27 18.59 -10.76
C GLU A 228 -3.20 20.07 -11.13
N ILE A 229 -3.86 20.91 -10.35
CA ILE A 229 -3.82 22.36 -10.48
C ILE A 229 -3.32 22.96 -9.18
N CYS A 230 -2.30 23.80 -9.24
CA CYS A 230 -1.80 24.53 -8.09
C CYS A 230 -2.57 25.83 -7.91
N ILE A 231 -3.06 26.08 -6.69
CA ILE A 231 -3.72 27.34 -6.32
C ILE A 231 -2.84 28.05 -5.29
N HIS A 232 -2.29 29.18 -5.68
CA HIS A 232 -1.38 29.97 -4.86
C HIS A 232 -2.03 31.25 -4.38
N SER A 233 -1.82 31.59 -3.12
CA SER A 233 -2.26 32.85 -2.55
C SER A 233 -1.26 33.39 -1.52
N GLU A 234 -1.07 34.70 -1.51
CA GLU A 234 -0.32 35.37 -0.44
C GLU A 234 -1.20 35.66 0.77
N LYS A 235 -2.52 35.62 0.61
CA LYS A 235 -3.50 35.95 1.66
C LYS A 235 -4.54 34.86 1.82
N ALA A 236 -4.76 34.45 3.05
CA ALA A 236 -5.80 33.46 3.38
C ALA A 236 -7.19 33.92 2.91
N SER A 237 -7.51 35.20 3.00
CA SER A 237 -8.81 35.77 2.58
C SER A 237 -9.07 35.60 1.09
N SER A 238 -8.07 35.78 0.24
CA SER A 238 -8.20 35.58 -1.22
C SER A 238 -8.42 34.11 -1.56
N LEU A 239 -7.62 33.24 -0.96
CA LEU A 239 -7.80 31.79 -1.13
C LEU A 239 -9.21 31.36 -0.71
N MET A 240 -9.71 31.86 0.41
CA MET A 240 -11.04 31.53 0.91
C MET A 240 -12.15 31.96 -0.05
N GLN A 241 -12.07 33.19 -0.61
CA GLN A 241 -13.02 33.65 -1.61
C GLN A 241 -13.00 32.78 -2.89
N PHE A 242 -11.84 32.32 -3.27
CA PHE A 242 -11.71 31.41 -4.41
C PHE A 242 -12.35 30.04 -4.12
N LEU A 243 -11.99 29.41 -2.98
CA LEU A 243 -12.48 28.10 -2.60
C LEU A 243 -14.00 28.07 -2.34
N GLU A 244 -14.60 29.19 -1.90
CA GLU A 244 -16.05 29.29 -1.72
C GLU A 244 -16.81 29.07 -3.02
N LYS A 245 -16.25 29.41 -4.18
CA LYS A 245 -16.89 29.19 -5.50
C LYS A 245 -17.04 27.72 -5.88
N ILE A 246 -16.19 26.87 -5.34
CA ILE A 246 -16.15 25.43 -5.67
C ILE A 246 -16.58 24.54 -4.49
N ARG A 247 -16.90 25.14 -3.34
CA ARG A 247 -17.14 24.44 -2.07
C ARG A 247 -18.12 23.28 -2.19
N GLU A 248 -19.27 23.49 -2.83
CA GLU A 248 -20.35 22.49 -2.89
C GLU A 248 -20.00 21.23 -3.67
N GLU A 249 -19.01 21.32 -4.58
CA GLU A 249 -18.55 20.19 -5.40
C GLU A 249 -17.20 19.63 -4.94
N SER A 250 -16.74 20.05 -3.75
CA SER A 250 -15.39 19.75 -3.25
C SER A 250 -15.37 18.94 -1.98
N ILE A 251 -14.31 18.15 -1.82
CA ILE A 251 -13.82 17.71 -0.52
C ILE A 251 -12.50 18.40 -0.22
N PHE A 252 -12.26 18.70 1.06
CA PHE A 252 -11.10 19.44 1.54
C PHE A 252 -10.26 18.57 2.43
N ILE A 253 -9.05 18.24 1.99
CA ILE A 253 -8.11 17.37 2.69
C ILE A 253 -7.03 18.25 3.33
N LYS A 254 -6.90 18.11 4.63
CA LYS A 254 -5.94 18.86 5.45
C LYS A 254 -4.82 17.96 5.90
N ILE A 255 -3.57 18.37 5.63
CA ILE A 255 -2.38 17.63 6.04
C ILE A 255 -1.67 18.42 7.15
N GLY A 256 -1.38 17.77 8.28
CA GLY A 256 -0.67 18.35 9.40
C GLY A 256 -1.42 19.51 10.04
N TYR A 257 -0.70 20.60 10.32
CA TYR A 257 -1.22 21.78 11.04
C TYR A 257 -1.84 22.84 10.13
N TRP A 258 -2.21 22.50 8.90
CA TRP A 258 -2.84 23.44 7.99
C TRP A 258 -4.17 23.96 8.53
N SER A 259 -4.35 25.27 8.57
CA SER A 259 -5.54 25.92 9.15
C SER A 259 -6.29 26.83 8.18
N ALA A 260 -5.87 26.92 6.91
CA ALA A 260 -6.44 27.87 5.96
C ALA A 260 -7.92 27.62 5.63
N PHE A 261 -8.43 26.41 5.84
CA PHE A 261 -9.85 26.11 5.62
C PHE A 261 -10.79 26.58 6.73
N LYS A 262 -10.28 27.06 7.86
CA LYS A 262 -11.11 27.47 9.01
C LYS A 262 -12.16 28.55 8.71
N GLY A 263 -11.97 29.32 7.67
CA GLY A 263 -12.92 30.36 7.27
C GLY A 263 -14.05 29.86 6.38
N LEU A 264 -13.94 28.63 5.81
CA LEU A 264 -15.01 28.01 5.05
C LEU A 264 -16.00 27.34 6.02
N LYS A 265 -17.28 27.49 5.76
CA LYS A 265 -18.33 26.74 6.46
C LYS A 265 -18.46 25.38 5.77
N LEU A 266 -17.58 24.45 6.14
CA LEU A 266 -17.59 23.09 5.63
C LEU A 266 -18.50 22.20 6.49
N GLU A 267 -19.17 21.26 5.85
CA GLU A 267 -19.86 20.17 6.55
C GLU A 267 -18.83 19.12 6.98
N ASP A 268 -19.14 18.32 8.01
CA ASP A 268 -18.23 17.33 8.58
C ASP A 268 -17.73 16.31 7.53
N GLU A 269 -18.54 16.05 6.50
CA GLU A 269 -18.18 15.11 5.41
C GLU A 269 -17.28 15.77 4.34
N GLN A 270 -17.20 17.11 4.32
CA GLN A 270 -16.38 17.84 3.34
C GLN A 270 -14.96 18.08 3.83
N GLU A 271 -14.72 18.17 5.16
CA GLU A 271 -13.37 18.38 5.71
C GLU A 271 -12.78 17.06 6.23
N ILE A 272 -11.70 16.62 5.62
CA ILE A 272 -10.99 15.40 5.98
C ILE A 272 -9.61 15.78 6.53
N VAL A 273 -9.34 15.41 7.77
CA VAL A 273 -8.04 15.64 8.41
C VAL A 273 -7.21 14.36 8.32
N ILE A 274 -6.07 14.42 7.66
CA ILE A 274 -5.12 13.31 7.60
C ILE A 274 -4.33 13.27 8.91
N LYS A 275 -4.67 12.33 9.77
CA LYS A 275 -4.01 12.06 11.05
C LYS A 275 -2.91 10.99 10.93
N THR A 276 -3.08 10.10 9.97
CA THR A 276 -2.15 9.02 9.64
C THR A 276 -2.07 8.87 8.13
N PHE A 277 -1.03 8.25 7.60
CA PHE A 277 -0.94 7.99 6.16
C PHE A 277 -2.04 7.02 5.68
N HIS A 278 -2.54 6.15 6.57
CA HIS A 278 -3.68 5.26 6.34
C HIS A 278 -4.95 6.01 5.90
N ASP A 279 -5.17 7.23 6.38
CA ASP A 279 -6.37 8.00 6.06
C ASP A 279 -6.52 8.28 4.56
N PHE A 280 -5.41 8.38 3.80
CA PHE A 280 -5.48 8.47 2.34
C PHE A 280 -6.12 7.25 1.69
N PHE A 281 -5.81 6.06 2.17
CA PHE A 281 -6.41 4.81 1.68
C PHE A 281 -7.90 4.74 2.02
N VAL A 282 -8.30 5.26 3.19
CA VAL A 282 -9.71 5.36 3.57
C VAL A 282 -10.45 6.35 2.66
N VAL A 283 -9.89 7.52 2.41
CA VAL A 283 -10.47 8.51 1.46
C VAL A 283 -10.62 7.88 0.08
N TRP A 284 -9.57 7.23 -0.40
CA TRP A 284 -9.60 6.55 -1.68
C TRP A 284 -10.69 5.48 -1.75
N GLN A 285 -10.89 4.68 -0.70
CA GLN A 285 -11.97 3.71 -0.61
C GLN A 285 -13.36 4.39 -0.65
N LEU A 286 -13.53 5.53 0.03
CA LEU A 286 -14.79 6.29 0.01
C LEU A 286 -15.10 6.83 -1.39
N LEU A 287 -14.10 7.31 -2.11
CA LEU A 287 -14.22 7.74 -3.50
C LEU A 287 -14.56 6.56 -4.41
N ALA A 288 -13.81 5.47 -4.29
CA ALA A 288 -13.97 4.27 -5.10
C ALA A 288 -15.34 3.58 -4.92
N THR A 289 -15.91 3.65 -3.72
CA THR A 289 -17.25 3.11 -3.43
C THR A 289 -18.38 4.07 -3.79
N GLY A 290 -18.05 5.30 -4.24
CA GLY A 290 -19.02 6.34 -4.57
C GLY A 290 -19.74 6.95 -3.37
N LYS A 291 -19.23 6.73 -2.15
CA LYS A 291 -19.72 7.43 -0.95
C LYS A 291 -19.36 8.92 -0.98
N LEU A 292 -18.21 9.25 -1.54
CA LEU A 292 -17.82 10.61 -1.88
C LEU A 292 -17.76 10.73 -3.40
N ARG A 293 -18.29 11.82 -3.96
CA ARG A 293 -18.31 12.10 -5.41
C ARG A 293 -17.97 13.56 -5.69
N PRO A 294 -16.79 14.02 -5.30
CA PRO A 294 -16.39 15.39 -5.54
C PRO A 294 -16.01 15.60 -6.99
N ARG A 295 -16.23 16.81 -7.49
CA ARG A 295 -15.61 17.28 -8.72
C ARG A 295 -14.17 17.72 -8.47
N TYR A 296 -13.93 18.35 -7.32
CA TYR A 296 -12.62 18.84 -6.90
C TYR A 296 -12.18 18.18 -5.59
N VAL A 297 -10.96 17.68 -5.56
CA VAL A 297 -10.29 17.28 -4.34
C VAL A 297 -9.27 18.36 -3.98
N VAL A 298 -9.50 19.10 -2.91
CA VAL A 298 -8.67 20.21 -2.48
C VAL A 298 -7.74 19.75 -1.37
N ILE A 299 -6.43 19.90 -1.56
CA ILE A 299 -5.42 19.47 -0.59
C ILE A 299 -4.59 20.68 -0.12
N GLY A 300 -4.59 20.89 1.20
CA GLY A 300 -3.78 21.91 1.83
C GLY A 300 -2.76 21.37 2.83
N GLY A 301 -1.61 22.06 2.93
CA GLY A 301 -0.56 21.76 3.89
C GLY A 301 0.66 21.02 3.35
N LEU A 302 0.74 20.76 2.06
CA LEU A 302 1.86 20.05 1.43
C LEU A 302 3.20 20.82 1.55
N LEU A 303 3.18 22.16 1.52
CA LEU A 303 4.41 22.97 1.68
C LEU A 303 5.06 22.80 3.07
N ASN A 304 4.29 22.42 4.08
CA ASN A 304 4.81 22.20 5.43
C ASN A 304 5.62 20.89 5.56
N LEU A 305 5.61 20.05 4.51
CA LEU A 305 6.33 18.79 4.47
C LEU A 305 7.73 18.99 3.86
N SER A 306 8.66 18.13 4.25
CA SER A 306 9.93 17.97 3.52
C SER A 306 9.66 17.58 2.06
N GLU A 307 10.63 17.79 1.18
CA GLU A 307 10.44 17.42 -0.23
C GLU A 307 10.21 15.91 -0.43
N GLU A 308 10.90 15.10 0.36
CA GLU A 308 10.73 13.64 0.35
C GLU A 308 9.33 13.23 0.81
N ASP A 309 8.87 13.76 1.95
CA ASP A 309 7.54 13.48 2.49
C ASP A 309 6.46 13.95 1.51
N ARG A 310 6.63 15.15 0.93
CA ARG A 310 5.70 15.71 -0.04
C ARG A 310 5.49 14.80 -1.25
N ALA A 311 6.57 14.24 -1.80
CA ALA A 311 6.50 13.33 -2.93
C ALA A 311 5.65 12.10 -2.61
N GLU A 312 5.76 11.54 -1.39
CA GLU A 312 4.95 10.38 -0.97
C GLU A 312 3.48 10.72 -0.82
N TYR A 313 3.16 11.89 -0.26
CA TYR A 313 1.77 12.36 -0.15
C TYR A 313 1.15 12.63 -1.51
N LEU A 314 1.92 13.17 -2.47
CA LEU A 314 1.45 13.37 -3.83
C LEU A 314 1.14 12.04 -4.53
N VAL A 315 1.99 11.02 -4.36
CA VAL A 315 1.69 9.67 -4.88
C VAL A 315 0.38 9.14 -4.31
N ALA A 316 0.12 9.35 -3.00
CA ALA A 316 -1.13 8.92 -2.38
C ALA A 316 -2.37 9.65 -2.94
N THR A 317 -2.21 10.90 -3.34
CA THR A 317 -3.32 11.74 -3.82
C THR A 317 -3.62 11.57 -5.30
N TYR A 318 -2.67 11.15 -6.11
CA TYR A 318 -2.89 10.95 -7.56
C TYR A 318 -3.98 9.94 -7.87
N GLY A 319 -4.17 8.92 -7.03
CA GLY A 319 -5.27 7.96 -7.16
C GLY A 319 -6.66 8.59 -7.04
N PHE A 320 -6.79 9.77 -6.43
CA PHE A 320 -8.07 10.47 -6.32
C PHE A 320 -8.55 11.02 -7.67
N LEU A 321 -7.64 11.28 -8.60
CA LEU A 321 -7.97 11.73 -9.95
C LEU A 321 -8.77 10.72 -10.78
N ASP A 322 -8.78 9.46 -10.37
CA ASP A 322 -9.65 8.47 -11.01
C ASP A 322 -11.14 8.78 -10.74
N TYR A 323 -11.42 9.48 -9.63
CA TYR A 323 -12.78 9.74 -9.12
C TYR A 323 -13.19 11.20 -9.10
N ALA A 324 -12.26 12.14 -9.22
CA ALA A 324 -12.49 13.58 -9.27
C ALA A 324 -12.03 14.16 -10.61
N ASP A 325 -12.55 15.32 -11.02
CA ASP A 325 -12.10 15.99 -12.24
C ASP A 325 -10.75 16.65 -12.05
N TYR A 326 -10.51 17.23 -10.88
CA TYR A 326 -9.27 17.94 -10.56
C TYR A 326 -8.79 17.69 -9.14
N LEU A 327 -7.48 17.63 -9.01
CA LEU A 327 -6.77 17.69 -7.74
C LEU A 327 -6.19 19.09 -7.56
N LEU A 328 -6.70 19.85 -6.60
CA LEU A 328 -6.28 21.21 -6.33
C LEU A 328 -5.27 21.22 -5.17
N LEU A 329 -4.02 21.53 -5.45
CA LEU A 329 -2.97 21.67 -4.45
C LEU A 329 -2.94 23.13 -4.00
N VAL A 330 -3.37 23.43 -2.77
CA VAL A 330 -3.54 24.81 -2.28
C VAL A 330 -2.48 25.16 -1.26
N ASP A 331 -1.88 26.33 -1.45
CA ASP A 331 -0.86 26.86 -0.54
C ASP A 331 -1.03 28.34 -0.32
N ILE A 332 -0.63 28.79 0.90
CA ILE A 332 -0.56 30.21 1.28
C ILE A 332 0.86 30.54 1.67
N GLY A 333 1.41 31.55 1.08
CA GLY A 333 2.75 32.02 1.41
C GLY A 333 3.32 32.95 0.35
N PRO A 334 4.52 33.48 0.58
CA PRO A 334 5.23 34.28 -0.41
C PRO A 334 5.39 33.49 -1.71
N ARG A 335 5.31 34.17 -2.84
CA ARG A 335 5.35 33.56 -4.17
C ARG A 335 6.55 32.63 -4.38
N TYR A 336 7.73 33.00 -3.86
CA TYR A 336 8.95 32.17 -4.02
C TYR A 336 8.86 30.83 -3.27
N GLU A 337 8.00 30.69 -2.27
CA GLU A 337 7.75 29.42 -1.59
C GLU A 337 6.69 28.61 -2.31
N THR A 338 5.57 29.23 -2.69
CA THR A 338 4.46 28.54 -3.35
C THR A 338 4.86 28.03 -4.74
N GLN A 339 5.75 28.72 -5.45
CA GLN A 339 6.32 28.26 -6.74
C GLN A 339 6.99 26.89 -6.66
N LYS A 340 7.43 26.44 -5.48
CA LYS A 340 8.00 25.10 -5.31
C LYS A 340 7.00 23.98 -5.63
N MET A 341 5.71 24.28 -5.60
CA MET A 341 4.65 23.34 -5.93
C MET A 341 4.37 23.24 -7.44
N GLU A 342 4.69 24.26 -8.23
CA GLU A 342 4.38 24.33 -9.67
C GLU A 342 4.88 23.11 -10.47
N LYS A 343 6.03 22.56 -10.06
CA LYS A 343 6.60 21.36 -10.69
C LYS A 343 5.71 20.10 -10.58
N TYR A 344 4.70 20.13 -9.71
CA TYR A 344 3.77 19.02 -9.49
C TYR A 344 2.41 19.25 -10.14
N CYS A 345 2.21 20.39 -10.80
CA CYS A 345 0.94 20.78 -11.38
C CYS A 345 1.06 21.02 -12.88
N VAL A 346 -0.02 20.76 -13.60
CA VAL A 346 -0.11 21.07 -15.04
C VAL A 346 -0.49 22.52 -15.29
N GLU A 347 -1.15 23.16 -14.31
CA GLU A 347 -1.57 24.55 -14.36
C GLU A 347 -1.42 25.20 -12.99
N SER A 348 -1.20 26.52 -12.93
CA SER A 348 -1.07 27.28 -11.68
C SER A 348 -1.93 28.52 -11.72
N ILE A 349 -2.76 28.70 -10.70
CA ILE A 349 -3.67 29.83 -10.52
C ILE A 349 -3.23 30.66 -9.31
N TYR A 350 -3.05 31.95 -9.50
CA TYR A 350 -2.71 32.92 -8.45
C TYR A 350 -3.93 33.75 -8.05
N VAL A 351 -4.34 33.67 -6.78
CA VAL A 351 -5.53 34.30 -6.25
C VAL A 351 -5.25 35.25 -5.08
#